data_456d50f110d69b7c820851c04a130c0a
#
_entry.id   456d50f110d69b7c820851c04a130c0a
#
_cell.length_a   1.000
_cell.length_b   1.000
_cell.length_c   1.000
_cell.angle_alpha   90.00
_cell.angle_beta   90.00
_cell.angle_gamma   90.00
#
_symmetry.space_group_name_H-M   'P 1'
#
loop_
_entity.id
_entity.type
_entity.pdbx_description
1 polymer ?
#
loop_
_entity_poly.entity_id
_entity_poly.type
_entity_poly.pdbx_seq_one_letter_code
_entity_poly.pdbx_strand_id
1 'polypeptide(L)'
;MTTLNAPEAPVLEGQDALPDFTTAAYKDAYSRINAIVIEGEQEAHDNYISLGTLIPEQAEELKRLARMEMKHMKGFTSCGRNLGVEADLPFAKKFFEPLHGNFQAALKEGKVVTCLLIQALLIEAFAISAYHIYIPVADPFARKITEGVVKDEYTHLNYGQEWLRANFEASKDEL
;
A
#
# COMPACT_ATOMS: atom_id res chain seq x y z
N MET A 1 4.29 7.93 23.46
CA MET A 1 4.53 7.61 22.03
C MET A 1 3.32 8.06 21.26
N THR A 2 3.49 8.85 20.22
CA THR A 2 2.35 9.30 19.41
C THR A 2 2.21 8.32 18.25
N THR A 3 1.29 7.37 18.39
CA THR A 3 0.90 6.47 17.31
C THR A 3 0.11 7.29 16.29
N LEU A 4 0.39 7.12 15.01
CA LEU A 4 -0.39 7.71 13.95
C LEU A 4 -1.73 6.97 13.86
N ASN A 5 -2.81 7.74 13.90
CA ASN A 5 -4.16 7.22 13.70
C ASN A 5 -4.68 7.69 12.35
N ALA A 6 -5.47 6.84 11.69
CA ALA A 6 -6.14 7.22 10.46
C ALA A 6 -7.04 8.45 10.73
N PRO A 7 -6.85 9.58 10.03
CA PRO A 7 -7.78 10.69 10.07
C PRO A 7 -9.10 10.28 9.40
N GLU A 8 -10.16 11.05 9.64
CA GLU A 8 -11.38 10.90 8.84
C GLU A 8 -11.06 11.20 7.36
N ALA A 9 -11.68 10.43 6.47
CA ALA A 9 -11.50 10.64 5.03
C ALA A 9 -11.91 12.06 4.66
N PRO A 10 -11.13 12.79 3.85
CA PRO A 10 -11.46 14.14 3.46
C PRO A 10 -12.79 14.17 2.69
N VAL A 11 -13.68 15.07 3.07
CA VAL A 11 -14.85 15.41 2.27
C VAL A 11 -14.37 16.38 1.19
N LEU A 12 -14.43 15.95 -0.08
CA LEU A 12 -14.12 16.85 -1.19
C LEU A 12 -15.28 17.84 -1.34
N GLU A 13 -15.09 19.07 -0.86
CA GLU A 13 -16.06 20.15 -1.08
C GLU A 13 -16.21 20.41 -2.59
N GLY A 14 -17.44 20.47 -3.08
CA GLY A 14 -17.77 20.80 -4.48
C GLY A 14 -18.02 19.61 -5.42
N GLN A 15 -18.03 18.36 -4.94
CA GLN A 15 -18.54 17.23 -5.75
C GLN A 15 -20.05 17.05 -5.53
N ASP A 16 -20.84 17.66 -6.40
CA ASP A 16 -22.31 17.57 -6.34
C ASP A 16 -22.88 16.19 -6.73
N ALA A 17 -22.08 15.30 -7.35
CA ALA A 17 -22.52 13.96 -7.71
C ALA A 17 -21.34 12.96 -7.80
N LEU A 18 -21.60 11.71 -7.40
CA LEU A 18 -20.68 10.60 -7.63
C LEU A 18 -20.52 10.35 -9.14
N PRO A 19 -19.36 9.84 -9.58
CA PRO A 19 -19.16 9.42 -10.97
C PRO A 19 -20.20 8.36 -11.39
N ASP A 20 -20.52 8.33 -12.67
CA ASP A 20 -21.27 7.19 -13.23
C ASP A 20 -20.31 6.02 -13.42
N PHE A 21 -20.37 5.07 -12.50
CA PHE A 21 -19.52 3.87 -12.46
C PHE A 21 -19.76 2.91 -13.63
N THR A 22 -20.81 3.12 -14.42
CA THR A 22 -21.15 2.24 -15.57
C THR A 22 -20.45 2.65 -16.85
N THR A 23 -19.95 3.89 -16.93
CA THR A 23 -19.32 4.43 -18.13
C THR A 23 -18.02 3.72 -18.50
N ALA A 24 -17.77 3.60 -19.80
CA ALA A 24 -16.52 3.03 -20.31
C ALA A 24 -15.30 3.82 -19.85
N ALA A 25 -15.40 5.16 -19.77
CA ALA A 25 -14.32 6.02 -19.30
C ALA A 25 -13.95 5.76 -17.83
N TYR A 26 -14.96 5.60 -16.95
CA TYR A 26 -14.72 5.24 -15.56
C TYR A 26 -14.04 3.87 -15.44
N LYS A 27 -14.58 2.86 -16.14
CA LYS A 27 -14.06 1.49 -16.10
C LYS A 27 -12.63 1.39 -16.66
N ASP A 28 -12.30 2.14 -17.71
CA ASP A 28 -10.95 2.21 -18.26
C ASP A 28 -9.96 2.82 -17.25
N ALA A 29 -10.30 3.95 -16.62
CA ALA A 29 -9.47 4.53 -15.56
C ALA A 29 -9.35 3.60 -14.36
N TYR A 30 -10.46 2.96 -13.95
CA TYR A 30 -10.49 2.06 -12.82
C TYR A 30 -9.67 0.80 -13.05
N SER A 31 -9.56 0.28 -14.29
CA SER A 31 -8.72 -0.88 -14.61
C SER A 31 -7.26 -0.65 -14.20
N ARG A 32 -6.73 0.55 -14.44
CA ARG A 32 -5.36 0.95 -14.06
C ARG A 32 -5.23 1.21 -12.57
N ILE A 33 -6.18 1.93 -11.96
CA ILE A 33 -6.18 2.18 -10.52
C ILE A 33 -6.24 0.86 -9.74
N ASN A 34 -7.17 -0.03 -10.12
CA ASN A 34 -7.34 -1.32 -9.48
C ASN A 34 -6.09 -2.20 -9.66
N ALA A 35 -5.43 -2.13 -10.82
CA ALA A 35 -4.17 -2.83 -11.04
C ALA A 35 -3.05 -2.31 -10.15
N ILE A 36 -2.90 -0.99 -10.00
CA ILE A 36 -1.88 -0.38 -9.13
C ILE A 36 -2.04 -0.88 -7.69
N VAL A 37 -3.25 -0.86 -7.14
CA VAL A 37 -3.46 -1.30 -5.77
C VAL A 37 -3.25 -2.81 -5.61
N ILE A 38 -3.71 -3.64 -6.55
CA ILE A 38 -3.50 -5.10 -6.50
C ILE A 38 -2.00 -5.44 -6.57
N GLU A 39 -1.24 -4.83 -7.48
CA GLU A 39 0.21 -5.07 -7.62
C GLU A 39 0.97 -4.50 -6.43
N GLY A 40 0.60 -3.31 -5.94
CA GLY A 40 1.22 -2.70 -4.76
C GLY A 40 1.10 -3.58 -3.52
N GLU A 41 -0.09 -4.13 -3.25
CA GLU A 41 -0.32 -5.05 -2.13
C GLU A 41 0.45 -6.37 -2.29
N GLN A 42 0.57 -6.89 -3.52
CA GLN A 42 1.37 -8.07 -3.79
C GLN A 42 2.86 -7.80 -3.53
N GLU A 43 3.38 -6.68 -4.02
CA GLU A 43 4.77 -6.29 -3.77
C GLU A 43 5.03 -6.03 -2.29
N ALA A 44 4.12 -5.35 -1.60
CA ALA A 44 4.22 -5.10 -0.18
C ALA A 44 4.29 -6.41 0.63
N HIS A 45 3.42 -7.38 0.29
CA HIS A 45 3.50 -8.73 0.86
C HIS A 45 4.90 -9.33 0.70
N ASP A 46 5.43 -9.35 -0.53
CA ASP A 46 6.70 -9.99 -0.85
C ASP A 46 7.89 -9.24 -0.20
N ASN A 47 7.80 -7.92 -0.10
CA ASN A 47 8.77 -7.07 0.56
C ASN A 47 8.81 -7.32 2.08
N TYR A 48 7.66 -7.44 2.76
CA TYR A 48 7.63 -7.78 4.19
C TYR A 48 8.18 -9.18 4.47
N ILE A 49 7.89 -10.16 3.61
CA ILE A 49 8.50 -11.50 3.73
C ILE A 49 10.02 -11.41 3.57
N SER A 50 10.50 -10.64 2.61
CA SER A 50 11.93 -10.46 2.34
C SER A 50 12.64 -9.73 3.48
N LEU A 51 12.03 -8.68 4.04
CA LEU A 51 12.51 -7.98 5.23
C LEU A 51 12.69 -8.93 6.42
N GLY A 52 11.81 -9.92 6.58
CA GLY A 52 11.94 -10.94 7.61
C GLY A 52 13.21 -11.79 7.51
N THR A 53 13.87 -11.80 6.37
CA THR A 53 15.20 -12.45 6.22
C THR A 53 16.34 -11.58 6.70
N LEU A 54 16.19 -10.25 6.63
CA LEU A 54 17.17 -9.28 7.10
C LEU A 54 17.03 -8.98 8.60
N ILE A 55 15.81 -9.10 9.15
CA ILE A 55 15.48 -8.80 10.54
C ILE A 55 14.81 -10.06 11.15
N PRO A 56 15.54 -11.16 11.36
CA PRO A 56 14.95 -12.44 11.75
C PRO A 56 14.23 -12.38 13.11
N GLU A 57 14.63 -11.51 14.01
CA GLU A 57 13.96 -11.27 15.30
C GLU A 57 12.58 -10.63 15.15
N GLN A 58 12.28 -10.01 14.01
CA GLN A 58 10.99 -9.43 13.66
C GLN A 58 10.20 -10.28 12.65
N ALA A 59 10.72 -11.44 12.25
CA ALA A 59 10.16 -12.22 11.14
C ALA A 59 8.68 -12.59 11.33
N GLU A 60 8.22 -12.90 12.55
CA GLU A 60 6.81 -13.23 12.80
C GLU A 60 5.89 -12.00 12.68
N GLU A 61 6.35 -10.84 13.12
CA GLU A 61 5.60 -9.59 12.95
C GLU A 61 5.54 -9.19 11.46
N LEU A 62 6.64 -9.26 10.75
CA LEU A 62 6.70 -8.99 9.30
C LEU A 62 5.81 -9.94 8.50
N LYS A 63 5.74 -11.22 8.87
CA LYS A 63 4.77 -12.16 8.29
C LYS A 63 3.32 -11.80 8.63
N ARG A 64 3.06 -11.22 9.80
CA ARG A 64 1.73 -10.73 10.17
C ARG A 64 1.31 -9.59 9.24
N LEU A 65 2.21 -8.61 9.04
CA LEU A 65 1.98 -7.49 8.11
C LEU A 65 1.78 -8.02 6.68
N ALA A 66 2.66 -8.88 6.18
CA ALA A 66 2.51 -9.50 4.86
C ALA A 66 1.14 -10.18 4.65
N ARG A 67 0.61 -10.87 5.67
CA ARG A 67 -0.74 -11.47 5.58
C ARG A 67 -1.86 -10.42 5.49
N MET A 68 -1.66 -9.22 6.03
CA MET A 68 -2.62 -8.13 5.89
C MET A 68 -2.65 -7.64 4.44
N GLU A 69 -1.49 -7.45 3.80
CA GLU A 69 -1.40 -7.06 2.38
C GLU A 69 -2.08 -8.08 1.45
N MET A 70 -1.88 -9.36 1.71
CA MET A 70 -2.57 -10.41 0.94
C MET A 70 -4.11 -10.35 1.10
N LYS A 71 -4.61 -9.92 2.26
CA LYS A 71 -6.04 -9.69 2.49
C LYS A 71 -6.52 -8.44 1.72
N HIS A 72 -5.74 -7.37 1.71
CA HIS A 72 -6.02 -6.14 0.95
C HIS A 72 -6.09 -6.43 -0.55
N MET A 73 -5.09 -7.11 -1.10
CA MET A 73 -5.05 -7.55 -2.50
C MET A 73 -6.33 -8.30 -2.90
N LYS A 74 -6.79 -9.24 -2.07
CA LYS A 74 -8.05 -9.97 -2.31
C LYS A 74 -9.27 -9.06 -2.28
N GLY A 75 -9.26 -8.08 -1.37
CA GLY A 75 -10.28 -7.03 -1.28
C GLY A 75 -10.37 -6.24 -2.59
N PHE A 76 -9.26 -5.69 -3.06
CA PHE A 76 -9.18 -4.93 -4.30
C PHE A 76 -9.49 -5.77 -5.54
N THR A 77 -9.08 -7.03 -5.58
CA THR A 77 -9.50 -7.97 -6.64
C THR A 77 -11.02 -8.11 -6.66
N SER A 78 -11.67 -8.16 -5.50
CA SER A 78 -13.14 -8.23 -5.44
C SER A 78 -13.83 -6.93 -5.90
N CYS A 79 -13.19 -5.77 -5.71
CA CYS A 79 -13.69 -4.49 -6.23
C CYS A 79 -13.75 -4.49 -7.76
N GLY A 80 -12.67 -4.93 -8.44
CA GLY A 80 -12.65 -5.07 -9.90
C GLY A 80 -13.76 -5.99 -10.39
N ARG A 81 -13.93 -7.14 -9.75
CA ARG A 81 -15.03 -8.08 -10.08
C ARG A 81 -16.41 -7.48 -9.90
N ASN A 82 -16.62 -6.71 -8.84
CA ASN A 82 -17.90 -6.03 -8.57
C ASN A 82 -18.29 -5.05 -9.67
N LEU A 83 -17.32 -4.33 -10.23
CA LEU A 83 -17.51 -3.38 -11.33
C LEU A 83 -17.49 -4.04 -12.72
N GLY A 84 -17.15 -5.33 -12.81
CA GLY A 84 -16.92 -6.00 -14.08
C GLY A 84 -15.74 -5.41 -14.86
N VAL A 85 -14.66 -5.11 -14.13
CA VAL A 85 -13.41 -4.53 -14.67
C VAL A 85 -12.26 -5.49 -14.42
N GLU A 86 -11.49 -5.76 -15.46
CA GLU A 86 -10.21 -6.49 -15.35
C GLU A 86 -9.07 -5.52 -15.09
N ALA A 87 -8.19 -5.86 -14.15
CA ALA A 87 -7.06 -5.03 -13.76
C ALA A 87 -5.97 -5.05 -14.84
N ASP A 88 -5.48 -3.88 -15.26
CA ASP A 88 -4.34 -3.74 -16.18
C ASP A 88 -3.01 -3.97 -15.44
N LEU A 89 -2.74 -5.23 -15.07
CA LEU A 89 -1.53 -5.59 -14.34
C LEU A 89 -0.23 -5.24 -15.09
N PRO A 90 -0.12 -5.34 -16.43
CA PRO A 90 1.07 -4.87 -17.14
C PRO A 90 1.38 -3.40 -16.90
N PHE A 91 0.36 -2.54 -16.84
CA PHE A 91 0.51 -1.13 -16.49
C PHE A 91 1.06 -0.95 -15.06
N ALA A 92 0.47 -1.65 -14.10
CA ALA A 92 0.88 -1.56 -12.69
C ALA A 92 2.32 -2.05 -12.47
N LYS A 93 2.72 -3.17 -13.07
CA LYS A 93 4.10 -3.68 -13.00
C LYS A 93 5.11 -2.68 -13.51
N LYS A 94 4.82 -2.03 -14.64
CA LYS A 94 5.69 -0.97 -15.19
C LYS A 94 5.75 0.24 -14.27
N PHE A 95 4.64 0.57 -13.58
CA PHE A 95 4.58 1.68 -12.62
C PHE A 95 5.49 1.43 -11.41
N PHE A 96 5.49 0.22 -10.86
CA PHE A 96 6.29 -0.14 -9.69
C PHE A 96 7.74 -0.56 -10.02
N GLU A 97 8.08 -0.84 -11.27
CA GLU A 97 9.40 -1.36 -11.68
C GLU A 97 10.60 -0.61 -11.06
N PRO A 98 10.65 0.75 -11.04
CA PRO A 98 11.77 1.46 -10.44
C PRO A 98 11.87 1.26 -8.93
N LEU A 99 10.72 1.24 -8.24
CA LEU A 99 10.66 1.10 -6.79
C LEU A 99 11.02 -0.31 -6.37
N HIS A 100 10.46 -1.31 -7.06
CA HIS A 100 10.81 -2.71 -6.89
C HIS A 100 12.31 -2.96 -7.12
N GLY A 101 12.87 -2.43 -8.20
CA GLY A 101 14.30 -2.55 -8.51
C GLY A 101 15.19 -2.00 -7.39
N ASN A 102 14.84 -0.84 -6.84
CA ASN A 102 15.57 -0.23 -5.72
C ASN A 102 15.46 -1.06 -4.43
N PHE A 103 14.27 -1.60 -4.13
CA PHE A 103 14.10 -2.47 -2.98
C PHE A 103 14.94 -3.74 -3.12
N GLN A 104 14.91 -4.41 -4.28
CA GLN A 104 15.69 -5.63 -4.54
C GLN A 104 17.19 -5.39 -4.49
N ALA A 105 17.67 -4.22 -4.96
CA ALA A 105 19.08 -3.84 -4.85
C ALA A 105 19.48 -3.68 -3.37
N ALA A 106 18.70 -2.93 -2.60
CA ALA A 106 18.93 -2.74 -1.17
C ALA A 106 18.90 -4.06 -0.40
N LEU A 107 17.94 -4.94 -0.71
CA LEU A 107 17.82 -6.28 -0.10
C LEU A 107 19.09 -7.12 -0.32
N LYS A 108 19.63 -7.13 -1.54
CA LYS A 108 20.87 -7.87 -1.88
C LYS A 108 22.09 -7.34 -1.13
N GLU A 109 22.11 -6.05 -0.85
CA GLU A 109 23.20 -5.39 -0.11
C GLU A 109 23.01 -5.45 1.41
N GLY A 110 21.91 -6.06 1.89
CA GLY A 110 21.59 -6.12 3.32
C GLY A 110 21.22 -4.76 3.95
N LYS A 111 20.82 -3.79 3.14
CA LYS A 111 20.46 -2.43 3.56
C LYS A 111 19.06 -2.40 4.16
N VAL A 112 18.98 -2.73 5.45
CA VAL A 112 17.72 -2.83 6.19
C VAL A 112 16.96 -1.52 6.20
N VAL A 113 17.65 -0.41 6.49
CA VAL A 113 17.02 0.92 6.58
C VAL A 113 16.43 1.34 5.25
N THR A 114 17.17 1.14 4.16
CA THR A 114 16.69 1.46 2.80
C THR A 114 15.46 0.63 2.45
N CYS A 115 15.45 -0.68 2.76
CA CYS A 115 14.28 -1.53 2.54
C CYS A 115 13.07 -1.06 3.36
N LEU A 116 13.27 -0.70 4.63
CA LEU A 116 12.20 -0.17 5.49
C LEU A 116 11.69 1.20 5.04
N LEU A 117 12.58 2.10 4.60
CA LEU A 117 12.17 3.39 4.04
C LEU A 117 11.32 3.22 2.80
N ILE A 118 11.69 2.31 1.90
CA ILE A 118 10.91 2.04 0.69
C ILE A 118 9.56 1.43 1.06
N GLN A 119 9.55 0.31 1.80
CA GLN A 119 8.32 -0.41 2.09
C GLN A 119 7.45 0.31 3.11
N ALA A 120 7.92 0.46 4.33
CA ALA A 120 7.09 0.86 5.46
C ALA A 120 6.91 2.38 5.63
N LEU A 121 7.53 3.20 4.78
CA LEU A 121 7.31 4.66 4.78
C LEU A 121 6.85 5.16 3.41
N LEU A 122 7.60 4.92 2.32
CA LEU A 122 7.24 5.48 1.01
C LEU A 122 5.99 4.82 0.43
N ILE A 123 5.94 3.48 0.37
CA ILE A 123 4.81 2.73 -0.19
C ILE A 123 3.56 2.98 0.64
N GLU A 124 3.64 2.84 1.98
CA GLU A 124 2.49 3.04 2.86
C GLU A 124 1.96 4.48 2.85
N ALA A 125 2.86 5.48 2.90
CA ALA A 125 2.43 6.88 2.82
C ALA A 125 1.80 7.23 1.47
N PHE A 126 2.32 6.65 0.37
CA PHE A 126 1.74 6.78 -0.96
C PHE A 126 0.35 6.14 -1.01
N ALA A 127 0.21 4.89 -0.52
CA ALA A 127 -1.05 4.16 -0.49
C ALA A 127 -2.12 4.93 0.30
N ILE A 128 -1.81 5.35 1.52
CA ILE A 128 -2.70 6.16 2.37
C ILE A 128 -3.17 7.41 1.63
N SER A 129 -2.23 8.16 0.99
CA SER A 129 -2.55 9.39 0.27
C SER A 129 -3.46 9.12 -0.94
N ALA A 130 -3.15 8.09 -1.72
CA ALA A 130 -3.94 7.67 -2.88
C ALA A 130 -5.35 7.22 -2.46
N TYR A 131 -5.48 6.46 -1.38
CA TYR A 131 -6.77 5.99 -0.86
C TYR A 131 -7.65 7.14 -0.37
N HIS A 132 -7.07 8.15 0.28
CA HIS A 132 -7.82 9.34 0.70
C HIS A 132 -8.38 10.13 -0.49
N ILE A 133 -7.66 10.17 -1.62
CA ILE A 133 -8.16 10.80 -2.86
C ILE A 133 -9.24 9.93 -3.51
N TYR A 134 -9.08 8.61 -3.47
CA TYR A 134 -9.99 7.67 -4.13
C TYR A 134 -11.31 7.47 -3.39
N ILE A 135 -11.30 7.35 -2.05
CA ILE A 135 -12.48 7.06 -1.23
C ILE A 135 -13.69 7.94 -1.57
N PRO A 136 -13.57 9.28 -1.70
CA PRO A 136 -14.71 10.15 -2.00
C PRO A 136 -15.39 9.87 -3.36
N VAL A 137 -14.66 9.33 -4.33
CA VAL A 137 -15.13 9.07 -5.70
C VAL A 137 -15.36 7.58 -6.00
N ALA A 138 -15.11 6.73 -5.02
CA ALA A 138 -15.27 5.27 -5.14
C ALA A 138 -16.75 4.85 -5.12
N ASP A 139 -17.06 3.78 -5.84
CA ASP A 139 -18.35 3.11 -5.67
C ASP A 139 -18.51 2.60 -4.22
N PRO A 140 -19.75 2.40 -3.74
CA PRO A 140 -20.00 2.07 -2.34
C PRO A 140 -19.30 0.77 -1.86
N PHE A 141 -19.12 -0.20 -2.75
CA PHE A 141 -18.46 -1.47 -2.41
C PHE A 141 -16.95 -1.26 -2.23
N ALA A 142 -16.30 -0.62 -3.21
CA ALA A 142 -14.88 -0.33 -3.15
C ALA A 142 -14.54 0.65 -2.02
N ARG A 143 -15.39 1.68 -1.79
CA ARG A 143 -15.23 2.61 -0.67
C ARG A 143 -15.11 1.89 0.66
N LYS A 144 -16.06 0.99 0.96
CA LYS A 144 -16.07 0.25 2.23
C LYS A 144 -14.81 -0.60 2.43
N ILE A 145 -14.31 -1.21 1.36
CA ILE A 145 -13.07 -2.00 1.40
C ILE A 145 -11.88 -1.08 1.65
N THR A 146 -11.74 0.01 0.88
CA THR A 146 -10.62 0.95 0.97
C THR A 146 -10.55 1.64 2.33
N GLU A 147 -11.70 2.03 2.91
CA GLU A 147 -11.75 2.58 4.29
C GLU A 147 -11.25 1.60 5.35
N GLY A 148 -11.44 0.30 5.13
CA GLY A 148 -10.88 -0.75 5.98
C GLY A 148 -9.37 -0.87 5.82
N VAL A 149 -8.89 -0.87 4.58
CA VAL A 149 -7.46 -0.95 4.23
C VAL A 149 -6.68 0.22 4.82
N VAL A 150 -7.15 1.46 4.64
CA VAL A 150 -6.48 2.65 5.19
C VAL A 150 -6.15 2.51 6.69
N LYS A 151 -7.03 1.90 7.47
CA LYS A 151 -6.76 1.70 8.90
C LYS A 151 -5.62 0.73 9.15
N ASP A 152 -5.54 -0.31 8.33
CA ASP A 152 -4.48 -1.31 8.41
C ASP A 152 -3.13 -0.69 7.97
N GLU A 153 -3.10 0.21 6.95
CA GLU A 153 -1.88 0.89 6.48
C GLU A 153 -1.23 1.77 7.54
N TYR A 154 -2.01 2.39 8.41
CA TYR A 154 -1.43 3.11 9.56
C TYR A 154 -0.69 2.18 10.52
N THR A 155 -1.06 0.90 10.59
CA THR A 155 -0.30 -0.09 11.36
C THR A 155 1.06 -0.36 10.72
N HIS A 156 1.11 -0.47 9.40
CA HIS A 156 2.35 -0.67 8.64
C HIS A 156 3.29 0.53 8.78
N LEU A 157 2.76 1.74 8.59
CA LEU A 157 3.51 2.98 8.74
C LEU A 157 4.07 3.16 10.17
N ASN A 158 3.26 2.84 11.19
CA ASN A 158 3.71 2.89 12.57
C ASN A 158 4.83 1.87 12.85
N TYR A 159 4.75 0.66 12.32
CA TYR A 159 5.81 -0.33 12.43
C TYR A 159 7.14 0.22 11.90
N GLY A 160 7.16 0.79 10.70
CA GLY A 160 8.38 1.37 10.12
C GLY A 160 8.96 2.49 10.97
N GLN A 161 8.11 3.41 11.44
CA GLN A 161 8.56 4.51 12.30
C GLN A 161 9.10 4.02 13.66
N GLU A 162 8.45 3.07 14.29
CA GLU A 162 8.86 2.54 15.59
C GLU A 162 10.18 1.79 15.48
N TRP A 163 10.35 0.98 14.43
CA TRP A 163 11.60 0.28 14.17
C TRP A 163 12.77 1.25 13.96
N LEU A 164 12.60 2.24 13.09
CA LEU A 164 13.63 3.24 12.80
C LEU A 164 14.00 4.04 14.06
N ARG A 165 13.02 4.44 14.88
CA ARG A 165 13.29 5.13 16.15
C ARG A 165 14.07 4.28 17.12
N ALA A 166 13.70 3.00 17.27
CA ALA A 166 14.34 2.08 18.20
C ALA A 166 15.78 1.75 17.79
N ASN A 167 16.08 1.75 16.49
CA ASN A 167 17.36 1.36 15.94
C ASN A 167 18.18 2.53 15.37
N PHE A 168 17.77 3.78 15.61
CA PHE A 168 18.35 4.98 14.98
C PHE A 168 19.87 5.04 15.14
N GLU A 169 20.42 4.88 16.36
CA GLU A 169 21.85 4.98 16.61
C GLU A 169 22.67 3.89 15.90
N ALA A 170 22.09 2.70 15.72
CA ALA A 170 22.75 1.60 15.01
C ALA A 170 22.64 1.73 13.48
N SER A 171 21.69 2.52 12.99
CA SER A 171 21.30 2.60 11.57
C SER A 171 21.61 3.94 10.91
N LYS A 172 22.05 4.94 11.67
CA LYS A 172 22.25 6.32 11.18
C LYS A 172 23.25 6.46 10.04
N ASP A 173 24.20 5.54 9.94
CA ASP A 173 25.21 5.57 8.87
C ASP A 173 24.65 5.06 7.53
N GLU A 174 23.46 4.41 7.54
CA GLU A 174 22.75 4.00 6.33
C GLU A 174 21.72 5.08 5.88
N LEU A 175 21.32 5.97 6.80
CA LEU A 175 20.40 7.08 6.52
C LEU A 175 21.10 8.23 5.81
#